data_cd5e62cb248ec70fe5649193561971ac
#
_entry.id   cd5e62cb248ec70fe5649193561971ac
#
_cell.length_a   1.000
_cell.length_b   1.000
_cell.length_c   1.000
_cell.angle_alpha   90.00
_cell.angle_beta   90.00
_cell.angle_gamma   90.00
#
_symmetry.space_group_name_H-M   'P 1'
#
loop_
_entity.id
_entity.type
_entity.pdbx_description
1 polymer ?
#
loop_
_entity_poly.entity_id
_entity_poly.type
_entity_poly.pdbx_seq_one_letter_code
_entity_poly.pdbx_strand_id
1 'polypeptide(L)'
;XLGQTPDKANVIPTYKSLIKKELMVNADGQVVSTAEGDQIGQSEAFKANTELDYKLIAKGEKRPLPVYIAEVNGKTIYVLPMNGAGLWNKIWGYIAIDAADHSSVVGADFGNAGETPGLGAEISTPHFADQFKGKQIFREGVFTGIAVVKSGQVAEDKDYVDGISGGTLTSNGVHDMLAASLAPFQQFLLTYNAQ
;
A
#
# COMPACT_ATOMS: atom_id res chain seq x y z
N UNK A 1 5.28 5.46 6.22
CA UNK A 1 5.28 5.88 6.03
C UNK A 1 5.39 7.05 5.73
N LEU A 2 4.92 7.56 6.21
CA LEU A 2 4.86 9.00 6.01
C LEU A 2 5.94 9.74 6.82
N GLY A 3 6.94 9.03 7.28
CA GLY A 3 8.05 9.64 8.01
C GLY A 3 7.77 9.94 9.47
N GLN A 4 6.68 9.41 10.00
CA GLN A 4 6.29 9.63 11.38
C GLN A 4 6.42 8.33 12.18
N THR A 5 6.73 8.46 13.47
CA THR A 5 6.81 7.30 14.37
C THR A 5 5.99 7.62 15.61
N PRO A 6 4.65 7.61 15.50
CA PRO A 6 3.82 7.97 16.66
C PRO A 6 3.78 6.85 17.69
N ASP A 7 3.56 7.23 18.95
CA ASP A 7 3.28 6.26 20.00
C ASP A 7 1.76 6.21 20.27
N LYS A 8 1.36 5.41 21.26
CA LYS A 8 -0.06 5.24 21.55
C LYS A 8 -0.74 6.56 21.91
N ALA A 9 0.00 7.48 22.55
CA ALA A 9 -0.58 8.74 23.01
C ALA A 9 -0.86 9.68 21.85
N ASN A 10 -0.06 9.65 20.77
CA ASN A 10 -0.17 10.64 19.70
C ASN A 10 -0.54 10.07 18.34
N VAL A 11 -0.90 8.77 18.26
CA VAL A 11 -1.17 8.17 16.95
C VAL A 11 -2.40 8.81 16.28
N ILE A 12 -3.48 9.04 17.03
CA ILE A 12 -4.68 9.64 16.44
C ILE A 12 -4.44 11.11 16.08
N PRO A 13 -3.90 11.95 16.94
CA PRO A 13 -3.58 13.32 16.53
C PRO A 13 -2.62 13.37 15.33
N THR A 14 -1.61 12.51 15.28
CA THR A 14 -0.69 12.48 14.15
C THR A 14 -1.43 12.10 12.87
N TYR A 15 -2.27 11.07 12.94
CA TYR A 15 -3.08 10.65 11.80
C TYR A 15 -3.92 11.82 11.28
N LYS A 16 -4.62 12.50 12.19
CA LYS A 16 -5.50 13.60 11.82
C LYS A 16 -4.74 14.81 11.29
N SER A 17 -3.48 14.97 11.71
CA SER A 17 -2.66 16.09 11.21
C SER A 17 -2.17 15.83 9.79
N LEU A 18 -2.00 14.57 9.39
CA LEU A 18 -1.45 14.21 8.10
C LEU A 18 -2.52 13.86 7.07
N ILE A 19 -3.58 13.16 7.49
CA ILE A 19 -4.60 12.68 6.56
C ILE A 19 -5.65 13.77 6.36
N LYS A 20 -5.83 14.19 5.12
CA LYS A 20 -6.74 15.27 4.77
C LYS A 20 -8.06 14.79 4.19
N LYS A 21 -8.07 13.60 3.57
CA LYS A 21 -9.30 12.98 3.05
C LYS A 21 -9.20 11.48 3.23
N GLU A 22 -10.35 10.87 3.44
CA GLU A 22 -10.50 9.41 3.45
C GLU A 22 -11.53 9.07 2.39
N LEU A 23 -11.11 8.36 1.36
CA LEU A 23 -11.96 8.03 0.22
C LEU A 23 -12.26 6.55 0.19
N MET A 24 -13.45 6.20 -0.35
CA MET A 24 -13.69 4.84 -0.83
C MET A 24 -13.75 4.93 -2.35
N VAL A 25 -13.01 4.05 -3.03
CA VAL A 25 -12.94 4.09 -4.49
C VAL A 25 -13.26 2.70 -5.05
N ASN A 26 -13.91 2.68 -6.22
CA ASN A 26 -14.19 1.41 -6.88
C ASN A 26 -13.13 1.14 -7.96
N ALA A 27 -13.22 -0.03 -8.58
CA ALA A 27 -12.21 -0.45 -9.56
C ALA A 27 -12.24 0.37 -10.84
N ASP A 28 -13.34 1.10 -11.09
CA ASP A 28 -13.42 2.01 -12.23
C ASP A 28 -12.74 3.36 -11.95
N GLY A 29 -12.21 3.52 -10.75
CA GLY A 29 -11.56 4.75 -10.35
C GLY A 29 -12.48 5.82 -9.78
N GLN A 30 -13.74 5.49 -9.59
CA GLN A 30 -14.72 6.46 -9.07
C GLN A 30 -14.64 6.52 -7.55
N VAL A 31 -14.69 7.75 -7.03
CA VAL A 31 -14.77 7.97 -5.59
C VAL A 31 -16.24 7.85 -5.19
N VAL A 32 -16.55 6.86 -4.37
CA VAL A 32 -17.93 6.61 -3.97
C VAL A 32 -18.25 7.18 -2.59
N SER A 33 -17.25 7.63 -1.86
CA SER A 33 -17.44 8.21 -0.53
C SER A 33 -16.21 9.04 -0.19
N THR A 34 -16.42 10.20 0.43
CA THR A 34 -15.34 11.09 0.84
C THR A 34 -15.60 11.58 2.26
N ALA A 35 -14.58 11.54 3.11
CA ALA A 35 -14.63 12.13 4.44
C ALA A 35 -13.52 13.16 4.57
N GLU A 36 -13.84 14.30 5.18
CA GLU A 36 -12.92 15.41 5.41
C GLU A 36 -13.19 16.00 6.78
N GLY A 37 -12.25 16.80 7.26
CA GLY A 37 -12.43 17.56 8.49
C GLY A 37 -12.73 16.69 9.68
N ASP A 38 -13.81 16.97 10.37
CA ASP A 38 -14.19 16.25 11.59
C ASP A 38 -14.53 14.79 11.34
N GLN A 39 -14.80 14.41 10.09
CA GLN A 39 -15.13 13.03 9.75
C GLN A 39 -13.90 12.13 9.65
N ILE A 40 -12.71 12.73 9.57
CA ILE A 40 -11.46 11.97 9.48
C ILE A 40 -11.32 11.09 10.73
N GLY A 41 -11.05 9.80 10.51
CA GLY A 41 -10.90 8.84 11.60
C GLY A 41 -12.20 8.18 12.01
N GLN A 42 -13.32 8.50 11.33
CA GLN A 42 -14.62 7.93 11.65
C GLN A 42 -15.36 7.39 10.43
N SER A 43 -14.77 7.50 9.25
CA SER A 43 -15.46 7.22 7.99
C SER A 43 -15.51 5.73 7.68
N GLU A 44 -16.24 5.40 6.61
CA GLU A 44 -16.22 4.04 6.06
C GLU A 44 -14.82 3.60 5.69
N ALA A 45 -14.03 4.52 5.13
CA ALA A 45 -12.67 4.19 4.73
C ALA A 45 -11.81 3.86 5.94
N PHE A 46 -11.95 4.65 7.01
CA PHE A 46 -11.18 4.40 8.23
C PHE A 46 -11.54 3.06 8.86
N LYS A 47 -12.81 2.67 8.78
CA LYS A 47 -13.33 1.46 9.41
C LYS A 47 -13.28 0.24 8.48
N ALA A 48 -12.80 0.39 7.25
CA ALA A 48 -12.86 -0.67 6.25
C ALA A 48 -12.08 -1.89 6.71
N ASN A 49 -12.66 -3.06 6.45
CA ASN A 49 -11.99 -4.33 6.68
C ASN A 49 -11.34 -4.76 5.37
N THR A 50 -10.14 -4.25 5.13
CA THR A 50 -9.48 -4.48 3.84
C THR A 50 -9.08 -5.93 3.64
N GLU A 51 -8.79 -6.65 4.70
CA GLU A 51 -8.52 -8.09 4.58
C GLU A 51 -9.71 -8.80 3.96
N LEU A 52 -10.91 -8.56 4.49
CA LEU A 52 -12.12 -9.15 3.95
C LEU A 52 -12.39 -8.65 2.53
N ASP A 53 -12.23 -7.36 2.30
CA ASP A 53 -12.51 -6.78 0.99
C ASP A 53 -11.63 -7.42 -0.09
N TYR A 54 -10.33 -7.59 0.18
CA TYR A 54 -9.46 -8.21 -0.80
C TYR A 54 -9.78 -9.68 -1.02
N LYS A 55 -10.20 -10.40 0.03
CA LYS A 55 -10.63 -11.78 -0.13
C LYS A 55 -11.85 -11.88 -1.04
N LEU A 56 -12.80 -10.96 -0.89
CA LEU A 56 -14.00 -10.96 -1.71
C LEU A 56 -13.70 -10.53 -3.15
N ILE A 57 -12.80 -9.57 -3.32
CA ILE A 57 -12.36 -9.16 -4.67
C ILE A 57 -11.73 -10.35 -5.39
N ALA A 58 -10.92 -11.14 -4.68
CA ALA A 58 -10.29 -12.32 -5.27
C ALA A 58 -11.32 -13.36 -5.72
N LYS A 59 -12.52 -13.34 -5.13
CA LYS A 59 -13.62 -14.23 -5.50
C LYS A 59 -14.52 -13.63 -6.58
N GLY A 60 -14.15 -12.46 -7.10
CA GLY A 60 -14.90 -11.82 -8.18
C GLY A 60 -15.94 -10.81 -7.72
N GLU A 61 -16.03 -10.51 -6.45
CA GLU A 61 -16.96 -9.49 -5.96
C GLU A 61 -16.41 -8.10 -6.23
N LYS A 62 -17.32 -7.16 -6.42
CA LYS A 62 -16.96 -5.74 -6.56
C LYS A 62 -17.03 -5.10 -5.18
N ARG A 63 -15.90 -4.67 -4.67
CA ARG A 63 -15.80 -4.03 -3.36
C ARG A 63 -15.03 -2.74 -3.50
N PRO A 64 -15.53 -1.62 -2.96
CA PRO A 64 -14.70 -0.41 -2.91
C PRO A 64 -13.59 -0.58 -1.88
N LEU A 65 -12.51 0.13 -2.09
CA LEU A 65 -11.35 0.09 -1.20
C LEU A 65 -11.02 1.50 -0.72
N PRO A 66 -10.43 1.63 0.47
CA PRO A 66 -10.08 2.95 0.99
C PRO A 66 -8.80 3.50 0.35
N VAL A 67 -8.77 4.82 0.17
CA VAL A 67 -7.56 5.57 -0.16
C VAL A 67 -7.48 6.70 0.84
N TYR A 68 -6.31 6.87 1.43
CA TYR A 68 -6.08 7.94 2.41
C TYR A 68 -5.22 9.01 1.73
N ILE A 69 -5.74 10.23 1.66
CA ILE A 69 -5.01 11.35 1.04
C ILE A 69 -4.28 12.05 2.16
N ALA A 70 -2.95 12.07 2.09
CA ALA A 70 -2.12 12.71 3.10
C ALA A 70 -1.42 13.94 2.51
N GLU A 71 -1.07 14.86 3.39
CA GLU A 71 -0.16 15.94 3.04
C GLU A 71 1.02 15.90 3.99
N VAL A 72 2.22 15.83 3.41
CA VAL A 72 3.45 15.76 4.16
C VAL A 72 4.44 16.75 3.52
N ASN A 73 4.83 17.76 4.28
CA ASN A 73 5.79 18.78 3.81
C ASN A 73 5.35 19.40 2.48
N GLY A 74 4.05 19.70 2.36
CA GLY A 74 3.52 20.34 1.17
C GLY A 74 3.27 19.41 0.00
N LYS A 75 3.49 18.12 0.17
CA LYS A 75 3.32 17.11 -0.87
C LYS A 75 2.05 16.32 -0.61
N THR A 76 1.27 16.11 -1.66
CA THR A 76 0.08 15.25 -1.56
C THR A 76 0.48 13.81 -1.87
N ILE A 77 0.01 12.89 -1.06
CA ILE A 77 0.39 11.49 -1.10
C ILE A 77 -0.86 10.65 -1.00
N TYR A 78 -0.96 9.61 -1.83
CA TYR A 78 -2.01 8.61 -1.73
C TYR A 78 -1.48 7.41 -0.94
N VAL A 79 -2.15 7.05 0.14
CA VAL A 79 -1.78 5.87 0.92
C VAL A 79 -2.78 4.76 0.60
N LEU A 80 -2.27 3.64 0.10
CA LEU A 80 -3.07 2.53 -0.38
C LEU A 80 -2.83 1.30 0.49
N PRO A 81 -3.88 0.60 0.90
CA PRO A 81 -3.73 -0.62 1.71
C PRO A 81 -3.40 -1.83 0.85
N MET A 82 -2.75 -2.80 1.45
CA MET A 82 -2.44 -4.08 0.82
C MET A 82 -2.72 -5.20 1.80
N ASN A 83 -3.18 -6.33 1.29
CA ASN A 83 -3.41 -7.54 2.09
C ASN A 83 -3.06 -8.76 1.26
N GLY A 84 -2.46 -9.74 1.92
CA GLY A 84 -2.08 -10.97 1.24
C GLY A 84 -1.74 -12.08 2.22
N ALA A 85 -1.10 -13.11 1.71
CA ALA A 85 -0.73 -14.29 2.50
C ALA A 85 0.77 -14.53 2.40
N GLY A 86 1.39 -14.75 3.55
CA GLY A 86 2.78 -15.17 3.61
C GLY A 86 2.88 -16.68 3.61
N LEU A 87 3.99 -17.18 4.13
CA LEU A 87 4.17 -18.63 4.24
C LEU A 87 3.27 -19.23 5.31
N TRP A 88 3.20 -18.59 6.46
CA TRP A 88 2.48 -19.16 7.61
C TRP A 88 1.16 -18.49 7.89
N ASN A 89 1.04 -17.18 7.61
CA ASN A 89 -0.14 -16.47 8.03
C ASN A 89 -0.30 -15.21 7.14
N LYS A 90 -1.28 -14.38 7.48
CA LYS A 90 -1.55 -13.19 6.70
C LYS A 90 -0.41 -12.18 6.78
N ILE A 91 -0.26 -11.43 5.71
CA ILE A 91 0.64 -10.29 5.64
C ILE A 91 -0.17 -9.11 5.12
N TRP A 92 0.31 -7.91 5.38
CA TRP A 92 -0.37 -6.70 4.97
C TRP A 92 0.63 -5.57 4.84
N GLY A 93 0.15 -4.43 4.38
CA GLY A 93 1.00 -3.27 4.33
C GLY A 93 0.24 -2.07 3.82
N TYR A 94 0.95 -0.97 3.77
CA TYR A 94 0.50 0.27 3.15
C TYR A 94 1.61 0.77 2.26
N ILE A 95 1.24 1.33 1.11
CA ILE A 95 2.20 1.94 0.21
C ILE A 95 1.75 3.36 -0.07
N ALA A 96 2.70 4.28 -0.03
CA ALA A 96 2.45 5.70 -0.21
C ALA A 96 2.97 6.12 -1.58
N ILE A 97 2.08 6.70 -2.40
CA ILE A 97 2.37 7.06 -3.79
C ILE A 97 2.30 8.58 -3.92
N ASP A 98 3.28 9.16 -4.58
CA ASP A 98 3.34 10.60 -4.83
C ASP A 98 2.21 10.99 -5.78
N ALA A 99 1.33 11.89 -5.34
CA ALA A 99 0.23 12.33 -6.18
C ALA A 99 0.70 13.14 -7.39
N ALA A 100 1.91 13.69 -7.35
CA ALA A 100 2.40 14.51 -8.46
C ALA A 100 2.57 13.70 -9.74
N ASP A 101 2.99 12.43 -9.62
CA ASP A 101 3.16 11.59 -10.81
C ASP A 101 2.31 10.33 -10.79
N HIS A 102 1.59 10.07 -9.70
CA HIS A 102 0.70 8.92 -9.52
C HIS A 102 1.43 7.58 -9.58
N SER A 103 2.75 7.57 -9.44
CA SER A 103 3.54 6.37 -9.69
C SER A 103 4.68 6.16 -8.70
N SER A 104 5.38 7.22 -8.31
CA SER A 104 6.56 7.09 -7.46
C SER A 104 6.19 6.72 -6.04
N VAL A 105 6.83 5.69 -5.51
CA VAL A 105 6.65 5.30 -4.12
C VAL A 105 7.43 6.25 -3.22
N VAL A 106 6.72 6.84 -2.26
CA VAL A 106 7.32 7.70 -1.24
C VAL A 106 7.77 6.86 -0.05
N GLY A 107 7.03 5.79 0.24
CA GLY A 107 7.35 4.90 1.34
C GLY A 107 6.42 3.71 1.35
N ALA A 108 6.81 2.69 2.12
CA ALA A 108 6.01 1.49 2.28
C ALA A 108 6.23 0.94 3.67
N ASP A 109 5.28 0.15 4.13
CA ASP A 109 5.37 -0.49 5.44
C ASP A 109 4.65 -1.83 5.33
N PHE A 110 5.23 -2.86 5.94
CA PHE A 110 4.69 -4.21 5.86
C PHE A 110 4.56 -4.81 7.25
N GLY A 111 3.53 -5.63 7.44
CA GLY A 111 3.33 -6.36 8.66
C GLY A 111 3.09 -7.83 8.37
N ASN A 112 3.26 -8.64 9.40
CA ASN A 112 3.01 -10.06 9.30
C ASN A 112 2.45 -10.57 10.62
N ALA A 113 1.63 -11.63 10.56
CA ALA A 113 0.99 -12.16 11.76
C ALA A 113 1.77 -13.29 12.39
N GLY A 114 2.67 -13.93 11.67
CA GLY A 114 3.33 -15.09 12.24
C GLY A 114 4.44 -15.67 11.38
N GLU A 115 5.10 -14.86 10.59
CA GLU A 115 6.23 -15.34 9.81
C GLU A 115 7.43 -15.57 10.73
N THR A 116 8.39 -16.35 10.27
CA THR A 116 9.51 -16.77 11.09
C THR A 116 10.47 -15.60 11.35
N PRO A 117 10.77 -15.28 12.62
CA PRO A 117 11.74 -14.23 12.92
C PRO A 117 13.11 -14.50 12.27
N GLY A 118 13.73 -13.46 11.76
CA GLY A 118 15.00 -13.55 11.06
C GLY A 118 14.89 -14.09 9.64
N LEU A 119 13.71 -14.55 9.26
CA LEU A 119 13.44 -15.05 7.90
C LEU A 119 12.28 -14.25 7.33
N GLY A 120 11.12 -14.85 7.13
CA GLY A 120 9.99 -14.16 6.53
C GLY A 120 9.55 -12.90 7.27
N ALA A 121 9.65 -12.89 8.60
CA ALA A 121 9.25 -11.71 9.36
C ALA A 121 10.09 -10.48 9.07
N GLU A 122 11.22 -10.63 8.37
CA GLU A 122 12.06 -9.49 8.00
C GLU A 122 11.38 -8.56 7.00
N ILE A 123 10.27 -8.96 6.39
CA ILE A 123 9.51 -8.02 5.55
C ILE A 123 9.02 -6.82 6.37
N SER A 124 8.87 -6.98 7.68
CA SER A 124 8.37 -5.93 8.57
C SER A 124 9.47 -4.96 9.03
N THR A 125 10.67 -5.07 8.48
CA THR A 125 11.79 -4.21 8.87
C THR A 125 11.95 -3.04 7.89
N PRO A 126 12.54 -1.93 8.36
CA PRO A 126 12.87 -0.84 7.44
C PRO A 126 13.82 -1.26 6.32
N HIS A 127 14.71 -2.20 6.60
CA HIS A 127 15.66 -2.66 5.59
C HIS A 127 14.94 -3.15 4.33
N PHE A 128 13.85 -3.91 4.51
CA PHE A 128 13.08 -4.37 3.36
C PHE A 128 12.23 -3.25 2.77
N ALA A 129 11.49 -2.54 3.61
CA ALA A 129 10.54 -1.55 3.14
C ALA A 129 11.21 -0.35 2.46
N ASP A 130 12.40 0.05 2.92
CA ASP A 130 13.06 1.23 2.37
C ASP A 130 13.50 1.03 0.92
N GLN A 131 13.62 -0.21 0.46
CA GLN A 131 13.94 -0.46 -0.94
C GLN A 131 12.88 0.09 -1.89
N PHE A 132 11.64 0.22 -1.41
CA PHE A 132 10.53 0.64 -2.26
C PHE A 132 10.58 2.13 -2.60
N LYS A 133 11.26 2.93 -1.80
CA LYS A 133 11.31 4.38 -2.03
C LYS A 133 11.91 4.69 -3.38
N GLY A 134 11.20 5.49 -4.17
CA GLY A 134 11.63 5.90 -5.49
C GLY A 134 11.29 4.93 -6.60
N LYS A 135 10.78 3.75 -6.27
CA LYS A 135 10.32 2.81 -7.31
C LYS A 135 9.03 3.31 -7.93
N GLN A 136 8.77 2.89 -9.17
CA GLN A 136 7.63 3.33 -9.95
C GLN A 136 6.65 2.17 -10.13
N ILE A 137 5.35 2.43 -9.92
CA ILE A 137 4.35 1.39 -10.17
C ILE A 137 3.77 1.46 -11.58
N PHE A 138 4.06 2.54 -12.30
CA PHE A 138 3.76 2.67 -13.73
C PHE A 138 5.05 2.85 -14.50
N ARG A 139 5.07 2.32 -15.71
CA ARG A 139 6.18 2.53 -16.63
C ARG A 139 5.60 2.96 -17.97
N GLU A 140 5.94 4.17 -18.40
CA GLU A 140 5.44 4.74 -19.67
C GLU A 140 3.91 4.70 -19.74
N GLY A 141 3.25 5.01 -18.62
CA GLY A 141 1.80 5.08 -18.56
C GLY A 141 1.10 3.74 -18.39
N VAL A 142 1.84 2.66 -18.29
CA VAL A 142 1.28 1.31 -18.14
C VAL A 142 1.53 0.82 -16.71
N PHE A 143 0.48 0.29 -16.07
CA PHE A 143 0.62 -0.25 -14.72
C PHE A 143 1.46 -1.52 -14.76
N THR A 144 2.58 -1.51 -14.05
CA THR A 144 3.46 -2.67 -13.94
C THR A 144 3.51 -3.25 -12.54
N GLY A 145 3.23 -2.42 -11.53
CA GLY A 145 3.51 -2.79 -10.15
C GLY A 145 5.00 -2.86 -9.90
N ILE A 146 5.38 -3.51 -8.80
CA ILE A 146 6.77 -3.68 -8.39
C ILE A 146 6.97 -5.15 -8.08
N ALA A 147 8.03 -5.73 -8.61
CA ALA A 147 8.35 -7.14 -8.37
C ALA A 147 9.19 -7.31 -7.10
N VAL A 148 9.04 -8.44 -6.45
CA VAL A 148 9.97 -8.88 -5.42
C VAL A 148 10.72 -10.07 -5.99
N VAL A 149 12.03 -9.93 -6.16
CA VAL A 149 12.85 -10.93 -6.83
C VAL A 149 13.87 -11.51 -5.85
N LYS A 150 14.39 -12.67 -6.17
CA LYS A 150 15.48 -13.24 -5.38
C LYS A 150 16.68 -12.30 -5.44
N SER A 151 17.33 -12.12 -4.30
CA SER A 151 18.46 -11.21 -4.21
C SER A 151 19.49 -11.52 -5.29
N GLY A 152 19.90 -10.50 -6.01
CA GLY A 152 20.85 -10.64 -7.11
C GLY A 152 20.21 -10.87 -8.46
N GLN A 153 18.88 -11.05 -8.52
CA GLN A 153 18.17 -11.15 -9.79
C GLN A 153 17.52 -9.82 -10.14
N VAL A 154 17.03 -9.71 -11.36
CA VAL A 154 16.40 -8.48 -11.84
C VAL A 154 15.07 -8.81 -12.52
N ALA A 155 14.18 -7.82 -12.55
CA ALA A 155 12.98 -7.85 -13.40
C ALA A 155 13.21 -6.79 -14.49
N GLU A 156 13.03 -7.17 -15.74
CA GLU A 156 13.35 -6.24 -16.84
C GLU A 156 12.19 -5.35 -17.22
N ASP A 157 10.96 -5.80 -16.95
CA ASP A 157 9.76 -5.10 -17.41
C ASP A 157 9.12 -4.21 -16.34
N LYS A 158 9.67 -4.19 -15.12
CA LYS A 158 9.12 -3.38 -14.02
C LYS A 158 10.20 -3.15 -12.98
N ASP A 159 9.95 -2.17 -12.11
CA ASP A 159 10.84 -1.94 -10.98
C ASP A 159 10.75 -3.12 -10.00
N TYR A 160 11.78 -3.31 -9.21
CA TYR A 160 11.84 -4.45 -8.32
C TYR A 160 12.62 -4.14 -7.06
N VAL A 161 12.40 -5.00 -6.06
CA VAL A 161 13.18 -5.01 -4.82
C VAL A 161 13.68 -6.42 -4.56
N ASP A 162 14.70 -6.54 -3.73
CA ASP A 162 15.21 -7.84 -3.31
C ASP A 162 14.32 -8.44 -2.23
N GLY A 163 13.98 -9.71 -2.39
CA GLY A 163 13.29 -10.46 -1.36
C GLY A 163 14.20 -10.79 -0.19
N ILE A 164 13.62 -11.47 0.80
CA ILE A 164 14.33 -11.82 2.03
C ILE A 164 15.10 -13.13 1.80
N SER A 165 16.40 -13.09 2.08
CA SER A 165 17.22 -14.30 2.04
C SER A 165 16.70 -15.27 3.12
N GLY A 166 16.42 -16.51 2.72
CA GLY A 166 15.84 -17.46 3.64
C GLY A 166 14.35 -17.29 3.86
N GLY A 167 13.72 -16.31 3.22
CA GLY A 167 12.30 -16.07 3.31
C GLY A 167 11.62 -16.05 1.96
N THR A 168 11.98 -16.98 1.09
CA THR A 168 11.53 -16.98 -0.31
C THR A 168 10.01 -17.05 -0.43
N LEU A 169 9.37 -17.91 0.36
CA LEU A 169 7.92 -18.08 0.24
C LEU A 169 7.18 -16.86 0.76
N THR A 170 7.65 -16.23 1.84
CA THR A 170 7.07 -14.98 2.30
C THR A 170 7.30 -13.87 1.27
N SER A 171 8.49 -13.82 0.68
CA SER A 171 8.80 -12.82 -0.36
C SER A 171 7.89 -12.98 -1.57
N ASN A 172 7.63 -14.23 -1.97
CA ASN A 172 6.68 -14.49 -3.05
C ASN A 172 5.28 -14.01 -2.66
N GLY A 173 4.90 -14.18 -1.39
CA GLY A 173 3.63 -13.66 -0.90
C GLY A 173 3.54 -12.14 -1.00
N VAL A 174 4.64 -11.45 -0.71
CA VAL A 174 4.67 -9.99 -0.86
C VAL A 174 4.54 -9.62 -2.34
N HIS A 175 5.24 -10.33 -3.21
CA HIS A 175 5.16 -10.10 -4.66
C HIS A 175 3.71 -10.22 -5.14
N ASP A 176 3.04 -11.30 -4.73
CA ASP A 176 1.64 -11.51 -5.12
C ASP A 176 0.72 -10.47 -4.50
N MET A 177 0.97 -10.10 -3.25
CA MET A 177 0.18 -9.09 -2.55
C MET A 177 0.26 -7.74 -3.27
N LEU A 178 1.47 -7.33 -3.67
CA LEU A 178 1.65 -6.08 -4.38
C LEU A 178 0.81 -6.05 -5.66
N ALA A 179 0.89 -7.11 -6.44
CA ALA A 179 0.16 -7.18 -7.71
C ALA A 179 -1.35 -7.14 -7.48
N ALA A 180 -1.83 -8.01 -6.60
CA ALA A 180 -3.28 -8.15 -6.39
C ALA A 180 -3.88 -6.95 -5.67
N SER A 181 -3.13 -6.35 -4.74
CA SER A 181 -3.66 -5.25 -3.95
C SER A 181 -3.65 -3.93 -4.71
N LEU A 182 -2.68 -3.72 -5.59
CA LEU A 182 -2.57 -2.43 -6.29
C LEU A 182 -3.40 -2.39 -7.57
N ALA A 183 -3.66 -3.53 -8.19
CA ALA A 183 -4.42 -3.55 -9.44
C ALA A 183 -5.79 -2.86 -9.33
N PRO A 184 -6.55 -3.01 -8.24
CA PRO A 184 -7.84 -2.33 -8.15
C PRO A 184 -7.75 -0.81 -8.11
N PHE A 185 -6.58 -0.25 -7.80
CA PHE A 185 -6.39 1.20 -7.74
C PHE A 185 -5.92 1.79 -9.07
N GLN A 186 -5.71 0.97 -10.09
CA GLN A 186 -5.10 1.42 -11.33
C GLN A 186 -5.87 2.58 -11.96
N GLN A 187 -7.19 2.45 -12.08
CA GLN A 187 -7.99 3.50 -12.69
C GLN A 187 -8.03 4.75 -11.82
N PHE A 188 -8.11 4.59 -10.51
CA PHE A 188 -8.05 5.74 -9.60
C PHE A 188 -6.75 6.52 -9.82
N LEU A 189 -5.62 5.82 -9.85
CA LEU A 189 -4.33 6.48 -10.01
C LEU A 189 -4.19 7.18 -11.35
N LEU A 190 -4.83 6.63 -12.40
CA LEU A 190 -4.77 7.23 -13.73
C LEU A 190 -5.69 8.44 -13.87
N THR A 191 -6.77 8.52 -13.11
CA THR A 191 -7.82 9.52 -13.37
C THR A 191 -8.06 10.51 -12.24
N TYR A 192 -7.74 10.16 -11.00
CA TYR A 192 -8.05 11.05 -9.89
C TYR A 192 -7.10 12.25 -9.87
N ASN A 193 -7.66 13.41 -9.58
CA ASN A 193 -6.88 14.64 -9.49
C ASN A 193 -7.11 15.24 -8.10
N ALA A 194 -6.07 15.19 -7.27
CA ALA A 194 -6.12 15.74 -5.92
C ALA A 194 -5.85 17.23 -5.97
N GLN A 195 -6.92 18.07 -5.96
CA GLN A 195 -6.81 19.53 -5.91
C GLN A 195 -7.32 20.06 -4.59
#